data_391cc0a03263bb43ed228eb1fc2cf2a4
#
_entry.id   391cc0a03263bb43ed228eb1fc2cf2a4
#
_cell.length_a   1.000
_cell.length_b   1.000
_cell.length_c   1.000
_cell.angle_alpha   90.00
_cell.angle_beta   90.00
_cell.angle_gamma   90.00
#
_symmetry.space_group_name_H-M   'P 1'
#
loop_
_entity.id
_entity.type
_entity.pdbx_description
1 polymer ?
#
loop_
_entity_poly.entity_id
_entity_poly.type
_entity_poly.pdbx_seq_one_letter_code
_entity_poly.pdbx_strand_id
1 'polypeptide(L)'
;KVVDKIDENMKSTGVKLLWNTSSLFTNPRFVSGAATSPFADIYAYAGGQLKKSLEIGKRLGAENYVFWGGREGYENLWNTEMKRETDHIAKFFHMCADYAKEIGFEAQFLIEPKPKEPTLHQYDFDAATAIEFLRNHDLTDVFKLNLEGNHANLAGHTYQHEIRVARESGFLGSLDANQGDKLIGWDMDEFPTDLYETVAVMWEVLQAGSIGPHGGLNFDAKPRRTSFYEEDLFRSHIAGMDTYAAGLLVADKMNQDGFIQDLMAERYSSYDSGIGKDIDEGNVTLADLEAYSLDKPQSELIAATKSDHLESVKATINNYIIDALSEVE
;
A
#
# COMPACT_ATOMS: atom_id res chain seq x y z
N LYS A 1 20.85 25.52 -4.04
CA LYS A 1 21.44 25.35 -2.69
C LYS A 1 20.95 24.10 -1.97
N VAL A 2 19.60 23.95 -1.72
CA VAL A 2 19.11 22.75 -1.01
C VAL A 2 19.36 21.49 -1.82
N VAL A 3 18.91 21.47 -3.07
CA VAL A 3 19.10 20.34 -4.00
C VAL A 3 20.58 20.00 -4.20
N ASP A 4 21.46 21.02 -4.28
CA ASP A 4 22.91 20.81 -4.43
C ASP A 4 23.48 20.12 -3.17
N LYS A 5 22.98 20.51 -1.98
CA LYS A 5 23.42 19.89 -0.73
C LYS A 5 22.95 18.43 -0.58
N ILE A 6 21.73 18.15 -1.04
CA ILE A 6 21.22 16.76 -1.08
C ILE A 6 22.12 15.93 -2.01
N ASP A 7 22.38 16.40 -3.22
CA ASP A 7 23.25 15.73 -4.21
C ASP A 7 24.67 15.47 -3.65
N GLU A 8 25.27 16.47 -2.98
CA GLU A 8 26.57 16.31 -2.31
C GLU A 8 26.52 15.22 -1.23
N ASN A 9 25.48 15.23 -0.40
CA ASN A 9 25.32 14.23 0.67
C ASN A 9 25.14 12.81 0.09
N MET A 10 24.27 12.67 -0.92
CA MET A 10 24.08 11.38 -1.61
C MET A 10 25.39 10.84 -2.16
N LYS A 11 26.19 11.70 -2.84
CA LYS A 11 27.49 11.32 -3.39
C LYS A 11 28.51 10.93 -2.31
N SER A 12 28.50 11.63 -1.18
CA SER A 12 29.47 11.37 -0.09
C SER A 12 29.14 10.15 0.76
N THR A 13 27.85 9.78 0.87
CA THR A 13 27.38 8.67 1.71
C THR A 13 27.04 7.41 0.92
N GLY A 14 26.84 7.51 -0.39
CA GLY A 14 26.33 6.42 -1.23
C GLY A 14 24.82 6.15 -1.08
N VAL A 15 24.11 6.96 -0.27
CA VAL A 15 22.65 6.86 -0.11
C VAL A 15 21.96 7.30 -1.38
N LYS A 16 20.99 6.53 -1.86
CA LYS A 16 20.16 6.83 -3.03
C LYS A 16 18.83 7.43 -2.60
N LEU A 17 18.20 8.17 -3.53
CA LEU A 17 16.87 8.73 -3.31
C LEU A 17 15.81 7.69 -3.72
N LEU A 18 15.09 7.12 -2.74
CA LEU A 18 14.02 6.17 -2.98
C LEU A 18 12.86 6.82 -3.73
N TRP A 19 12.36 7.95 -3.24
CA TRP A 19 11.31 8.72 -3.90
C TRP A 19 11.39 10.22 -3.55
N ASN A 20 10.83 11.03 -4.41
CA ASN A 20 10.53 12.42 -4.08
C ASN A 20 9.04 12.71 -4.29
N THR A 21 8.57 13.79 -3.72
CA THR A 21 7.19 14.26 -3.78
C THR A 21 7.10 15.77 -3.77
N SER A 22 5.90 16.32 -3.91
CA SER A 22 5.63 17.75 -3.82
C SER A 22 4.55 18.01 -2.80
N SER A 23 4.83 18.88 -1.80
CA SER A 23 3.80 19.31 -0.86
C SER A 23 2.76 20.20 -1.56
N LEU A 24 1.67 19.57 -2.00
CA LEU A 24 0.50 20.24 -2.60
C LEU A 24 -0.67 20.35 -1.60
N PHE A 25 -0.39 20.33 -0.30
CA PHE A 25 -1.41 20.28 0.76
C PHE A 25 -1.12 21.21 1.94
N THR A 26 0.14 21.46 2.29
CA THR A 26 0.51 22.23 3.50
C THR A 26 0.20 23.71 3.38
N ASN A 27 0.40 24.31 2.20
CA ASN A 27 0.19 25.75 2.04
C ASN A 27 -1.31 26.07 2.00
N PRO A 28 -1.78 27.16 2.68
CA PRO A 28 -3.20 27.55 2.70
C PRO A 28 -3.87 27.70 1.34
N ARG A 29 -3.12 27.95 0.26
CA ARG A 29 -3.67 27.99 -1.10
C ARG A 29 -4.32 26.66 -1.51
N PHE A 30 -3.85 25.54 -0.97
CA PHE A 30 -4.35 24.20 -1.28
C PHE A 30 -5.48 23.73 -0.34
N VAL A 31 -6.08 24.64 0.43
CA VAL A 31 -7.14 24.28 1.39
C VAL A 31 -8.31 23.51 0.76
N SER A 32 -8.59 23.75 -0.51
CA SER A 32 -9.65 23.08 -1.27
C SER A 32 -9.07 22.19 -2.39
N GLY A 33 -7.92 21.54 -2.13
CA GLY A 33 -7.23 20.71 -3.09
C GLY A 33 -6.24 21.46 -3.98
N ALA A 34 -5.44 20.70 -4.69
CA ALA A 34 -4.52 21.18 -5.71
C ALA A 34 -5.02 20.77 -7.11
N ALA A 35 -5.00 19.49 -7.44
CA ALA A 35 -5.55 18.96 -8.68
C ALA A 35 -7.10 18.91 -8.67
N THR A 36 -7.72 18.86 -7.49
CA THR A 36 -9.18 18.96 -7.31
C THR A 36 -9.68 20.37 -7.09
N SER A 37 -8.76 21.34 -6.96
CA SER A 37 -9.14 22.72 -6.63
C SER A 37 -10.24 23.27 -7.56
N PRO A 38 -11.31 23.89 -7.00
CA PRO A 38 -12.32 24.57 -7.80
C PRO A 38 -11.80 25.88 -8.42
N PHE A 39 -10.56 26.28 -8.07
CA PHE A 39 -9.91 27.50 -8.56
C PHE A 39 -8.84 27.15 -9.59
N ALA A 40 -9.08 27.50 -10.85
CA ALA A 40 -8.17 27.19 -11.96
C ALA A 40 -6.73 27.73 -11.75
N ASP A 41 -6.58 28.90 -11.11
CA ASP A 41 -5.27 29.47 -10.81
C ASP A 41 -4.48 28.59 -9.82
N ILE A 42 -5.15 27.93 -8.87
CA ILE A 42 -4.52 27.02 -7.91
C ILE A 42 -4.11 25.73 -8.61
N TYR A 43 -4.98 25.17 -9.45
CA TYR A 43 -4.65 24.01 -10.28
C TYR A 43 -3.41 24.28 -11.14
N ALA A 44 -3.38 25.43 -11.84
CA ALA A 44 -2.24 25.82 -12.66
C ALA A 44 -0.95 25.99 -11.84
N TYR A 45 -1.06 26.61 -10.65
CA TYR A 45 0.08 26.75 -9.74
C TYR A 45 0.60 25.40 -9.27
N ALA A 46 -0.29 24.48 -8.90
CA ALA A 46 0.06 23.12 -8.50
C ALA A 46 0.82 22.39 -9.62
N GLY A 47 0.34 22.47 -10.86
CA GLY A 47 1.02 21.92 -12.03
C GLY A 47 2.43 22.47 -12.22
N GLY A 48 2.61 23.78 -12.07
CA GLY A 48 3.94 24.42 -12.13
C GLY A 48 4.88 23.97 -11.02
N GLN A 49 4.37 23.82 -9.79
CA GLN A 49 5.14 23.32 -8.65
C GLN A 49 5.55 21.85 -8.87
N LEU A 50 4.60 21.02 -9.31
CA LEU A 50 4.85 19.59 -9.57
C LEU A 50 5.84 19.39 -10.71
N LYS A 51 5.70 20.15 -11.81
CA LYS A 51 6.68 20.15 -12.89
C LYS A 51 8.10 20.35 -12.37
N LYS A 52 8.29 21.33 -11.48
CA LYS A 52 9.60 21.60 -10.86
C LYS A 52 10.08 20.46 -9.97
N SER A 53 9.17 19.80 -9.27
CA SER A 53 9.50 18.63 -8.45
C SER A 53 9.97 17.45 -9.31
N LEU A 54 9.31 17.17 -10.44
CA LEU A 54 9.75 16.13 -11.39
C LEU A 54 11.16 16.39 -11.93
N GLU A 55 11.49 17.66 -12.28
CA GLU A 55 12.85 18.05 -12.71
C GLU A 55 13.89 17.78 -11.60
N ILE A 56 13.54 18.05 -10.35
CA ILE A 56 14.42 17.80 -9.20
C ILE A 56 14.59 16.29 -8.97
N GLY A 57 13.50 15.51 -9.02
CA GLY A 57 13.56 14.05 -8.92
C GLY A 57 14.46 13.43 -9.96
N LYS A 58 14.29 13.82 -11.23
CA LYS A 58 15.17 13.40 -12.31
C LYS A 58 16.65 13.76 -12.03
N ARG A 59 16.92 15.00 -11.61
CA ARG A 59 18.28 15.48 -11.32
C ARG A 59 18.95 14.66 -10.21
N LEU A 60 18.19 14.27 -9.20
CA LEU A 60 18.69 13.50 -8.05
C LEU A 60 18.66 11.98 -8.26
N GLY A 61 18.11 11.51 -9.39
CA GLY A 61 18.02 10.09 -9.71
C GLY A 61 17.04 9.35 -8.78
N ALA A 62 15.90 9.98 -8.46
CA ALA A 62 14.87 9.34 -7.67
C ALA A 62 14.35 8.08 -8.39
N GLU A 63 14.26 6.97 -7.67
CA GLU A 63 13.71 5.71 -8.18
C GLU A 63 12.19 5.79 -8.38
N ASN A 64 11.51 6.60 -7.55
CA ASN A 64 10.06 6.77 -7.57
C ASN A 64 9.66 8.25 -7.43
N TYR A 65 8.40 8.53 -7.79
CA TYR A 65 7.71 9.77 -7.46
C TYR A 65 6.37 9.46 -6.79
N VAL A 66 6.20 9.90 -5.53
CA VAL A 66 4.98 9.66 -4.74
C VAL A 66 4.00 10.81 -4.89
N PHE A 67 2.76 10.48 -5.18
CA PHE A 67 1.61 11.38 -5.19
C PHE A 67 0.75 11.07 -3.95
N TRP A 68 0.89 11.90 -2.91
CA TRP A 68 0.02 11.88 -1.75
C TRP A 68 -1.00 13.01 -1.84
N GLY A 69 -2.27 12.61 -1.87
CA GLY A 69 -3.40 13.50 -2.13
C GLY A 69 -4.02 14.12 -0.88
N GLY A 70 -3.23 14.62 0.08
CA GLY A 70 -3.71 15.05 1.39
C GLY A 70 -4.85 16.08 1.41
N ARG A 71 -5.05 16.84 0.33
CA ARG A 71 -6.19 17.76 0.15
C ARG A 71 -7.05 17.43 -1.05
N GLU A 72 -6.77 16.32 -1.73
CA GLU A 72 -7.56 15.84 -2.87
C GLU A 72 -8.77 15.05 -2.37
N GLY A 73 -9.84 15.77 -2.07
CA GLY A 73 -11.05 15.21 -1.48
C GLY A 73 -12.06 16.28 -1.15
N TYR A 74 -13.00 15.99 -0.25
CA TYR A 74 -14.07 16.91 0.11
C TYR A 74 -14.38 16.91 1.61
N GLU A 75 -14.92 18.05 2.08
CA GLU A 75 -15.44 18.22 3.43
C GLU A 75 -16.95 17.99 3.50
N ASN A 76 -17.68 18.27 2.42
CA ASN A 76 -19.11 17.99 2.29
C ASN A 76 -19.51 17.87 0.82
N LEU A 77 -20.59 17.12 0.55
CA LEU A 77 -21.04 16.84 -0.81
C LEU A 77 -21.94 17.93 -1.43
N TRP A 78 -22.38 18.91 -0.67
CA TRP A 78 -23.33 19.92 -1.18
C TRP A 78 -22.70 20.91 -2.15
N ASN A 79 -21.38 21.07 -2.11
CA ASN A 79 -20.62 21.98 -2.96
C ASN A 79 -19.52 21.26 -3.76
N THR A 80 -19.60 19.94 -3.90
CA THR A 80 -18.56 19.11 -4.53
C THR A 80 -19.11 18.42 -5.77
N GLU A 81 -18.45 18.62 -6.89
CA GLU A 81 -18.67 17.86 -8.12
C GLU A 81 -17.62 16.76 -8.24
N MET A 82 -17.81 15.65 -7.52
CA MET A 82 -16.85 14.55 -7.43
C MET A 82 -16.31 14.09 -8.77
N LYS A 83 -17.20 13.92 -9.77
CA LYS A 83 -16.77 13.50 -11.11
C LYS A 83 -15.83 14.50 -11.76
N ARG A 84 -16.11 15.79 -11.66
CA ARG A 84 -15.24 16.85 -12.20
C ARG A 84 -13.89 16.83 -11.53
N GLU A 85 -13.87 16.71 -10.21
CA GLU A 85 -12.64 16.72 -9.42
C GLU A 85 -11.77 15.49 -9.72
N THR A 86 -12.37 14.30 -9.80
CA THR A 86 -11.64 13.08 -10.18
C THR A 86 -11.16 13.11 -11.63
N ASP A 87 -11.95 13.64 -12.58
CA ASP A 87 -11.51 13.88 -13.96
C ASP A 87 -10.32 14.89 -14.02
N HIS A 88 -10.29 15.87 -13.11
CA HIS A 88 -9.17 16.83 -13.01
C HIS A 88 -7.89 16.17 -12.48
N ILE A 89 -7.99 15.32 -11.44
CA ILE A 89 -6.84 14.52 -10.96
C ILE A 89 -6.30 13.67 -12.10
N ALA A 90 -7.16 12.97 -12.83
CA ALA A 90 -6.74 12.11 -13.93
C ALA A 90 -5.99 12.90 -15.02
N LYS A 91 -6.52 14.06 -15.44
CA LYS A 91 -5.82 14.96 -16.38
C LYS A 91 -4.49 15.44 -15.86
N PHE A 92 -4.43 15.76 -14.55
CA PHE A 92 -3.20 16.18 -13.90
C PHE A 92 -2.16 15.07 -13.93
N PHE A 93 -2.53 13.83 -13.64
CA PHE A 93 -1.65 12.68 -13.69
C PHE A 93 -1.15 12.35 -15.09
N HIS A 94 -2.03 12.43 -16.10
CA HIS A 94 -1.60 12.28 -17.50
C HIS A 94 -0.56 13.35 -17.89
N MET A 95 -0.80 14.62 -17.56
CA MET A 95 0.18 15.68 -17.82
C MET A 95 1.52 15.44 -17.11
N CYS A 96 1.48 14.88 -15.90
CA CYS A 96 2.70 14.53 -15.17
C CYS A 96 3.47 13.40 -15.87
N ALA A 97 2.76 12.36 -16.30
CA ALA A 97 3.34 11.23 -17.04
C ALA A 97 3.95 11.67 -18.37
N ASP A 98 3.22 12.48 -19.13
CA ASP A 98 3.71 13.02 -20.41
C ASP A 98 4.95 13.86 -20.21
N TYR A 99 4.95 14.75 -19.21
CA TYR A 99 6.10 15.59 -18.91
C TYR A 99 7.31 14.80 -18.42
N ALA A 100 7.11 13.80 -17.55
CA ALA A 100 8.19 12.92 -17.13
C ALA A 100 8.83 12.20 -18.31
N LYS A 101 8.02 11.70 -19.24
CA LYS A 101 8.49 11.10 -20.49
C LYS A 101 9.25 12.10 -21.37
N GLU A 102 8.72 13.33 -21.53
CA GLU A 102 9.39 14.41 -22.29
C GLU A 102 10.78 14.71 -21.75
N ILE A 103 10.93 14.83 -20.44
CA ILE A 103 12.24 15.10 -19.83
C ILE A 103 13.10 13.85 -19.65
N GLY A 104 12.63 12.64 -19.96
CA GLY A 104 13.34 11.39 -19.72
C GLY A 104 13.53 11.08 -18.23
N PHE A 105 12.51 11.26 -17.42
CA PHE A 105 12.47 10.83 -16.01
C PHE A 105 11.75 9.50 -15.94
N GLU A 106 12.50 8.41 -15.75
CA GLU A 106 12.03 7.02 -15.81
C GLU A 106 11.63 6.44 -14.43
N ALA A 107 11.33 7.32 -13.46
CA ALA A 107 10.89 6.91 -12.14
C ALA A 107 9.51 6.24 -12.18
N GLN A 108 9.30 5.27 -11.30
CA GLN A 108 7.99 4.70 -11.06
C GLN A 108 7.09 5.73 -10.35
N PHE A 109 5.88 5.96 -10.87
CA PHE A 109 4.90 6.81 -10.21
C PHE A 109 4.05 6.01 -9.24
N LEU A 110 3.85 6.57 -8.04
CA LEU A 110 3.14 5.94 -6.95
C LEU A 110 2.01 6.84 -6.45
N ILE A 111 0.80 6.28 -6.33
CA ILE A 111 -0.24 6.88 -5.49
C ILE A 111 -0.08 6.31 -4.08
N GLU A 112 -0.21 7.18 -3.10
CA GLU A 112 -0.22 6.81 -1.69
C GLU A 112 -1.62 7.02 -1.12
N PRO A 113 -2.43 5.97 -1.02
CA PRO A 113 -3.80 6.06 -0.54
C PRO A 113 -3.89 6.45 0.92
N LYS A 114 -4.87 7.31 1.24
CA LYS A 114 -5.23 7.68 2.60
C LYS A 114 -6.71 8.05 2.66
N PRO A 115 -7.51 7.55 3.61
CA PRO A 115 -8.96 7.77 3.61
C PRO A 115 -9.37 9.18 4.03
N LYS A 116 -8.59 9.82 4.89
CA LYS A 116 -8.91 11.09 5.56
C LYS A 116 -7.65 11.72 6.16
N GLU A 117 -7.79 12.97 6.67
CA GLU A 117 -6.74 13.71 7.35
C GLU A 117 -5.59 14.12 6.41
N PRO A 118 -5.49 15.42 6.10
CA PRO A 118 -6.25 16.55 6.73
C PRO A 118 -7.64 16.80 6.12
N THR A 119 -8.03 16.15 5.03
CA THR A 119 -9.36 16.27 4.43
C THR A 119 -10.31 15.28 5.11
N LEU A 120 -11.58 15.61 5.21
CA LEU A 120 -12.56 14.73 5.86
C LEU A 120 -12.75 13.41 5.09
N HIS A 121 -12.69 13.47 3.75
CA HIS A 121 -12.78 12.33 2.87
C HIS A 121 -11.89 12.53 1.63
N GLN A 122 -10.84 11.71 1.49
CA GLN A 122 -9.94 11.72 0.34
C GLN A 122 -10.46 10.82 -0.77
N TYR A 123 -10.14 11.14 -2.04
CA TYR A 123 -10.56 10.35 -3.21
C TYR A 123 -9.80 9.03 -3.33
N ASP A 124 -8.54 9.00 -2.96
CA ASP A 124 -7.66 7.83 -2.94
C ASP A 124 -7.76 7.08 -1.59
N PHE A 125 -8.99 6.72 -1.20
CA PHE A 125 -9.36 6.24 0.13
C PHE A 125 -8.55 5.02 0.61
N ASP A 126 -8.35 4.03 -0.25
CA ASP A 126 -7.66 2.77 0.00
C ASP A 126 -7.07 2.20 -1.31
N ALA A 127 -6.37 1.07 -1.23
CA ALA A 127 -5.77 0.42 -2.39
C ALA A 127 -6.81 0.08 -3.47
N ALA A 128 -7.96 -0.45 -3.10
CA ALA A 128 -9.00 -0.85 -4.05
C ALA A 128 -9.57 0.35 -4.79
N THR A 129 -9.86 1.45 -4.09
CA THR A 129 -10.37 2.71 -4.65
C THR A 129 -9.35 3.35 -5.58
N ALA A 130 -8.08 3.39 -5.18
CA ALA A 130 -7.00 3.92 -6.01
C ALA A 130 -6.80 3.08 -7.29
N ILE A 131 -6.85 1.76 -7.20
CA ILE A 131 -6.76 0.87 -8.37
C ILE A 131 -7.95 1.06 -9.31
N GLU A 132 -9.15 1.20 -8.79
CA GLU A 132 -10.34 1.47 -9.61
C GLU A 132 -10.21 2.82 -10.33
N PHE A 133 -9.76 3.86 -9.63
CA PHE A 133 -9.48 5.15 -10.25
C PHE A 133 -8.46 5.02 -11.41
N LEU A 134 -7.35 4.31 -11.20
CA LEU A 134 -6.35 4.09 -12.25
C LEU A 134 -6.92 3.36 -13.45
N ARG A 135 -7.76 2.33 -13.24
CA ARG A 135 -8.43 1.57 -14.31
C ARG A 135 -9.42 2.44 -15.10
N ASN A 136 -10.21 3.25 -14.41
CA ASN A 136 -11.23 4.12 -15.02
C ASN A 136 -10.66 5.27 -15.84
N HIS A 137 -9.38 5.57 -15.67
CA HIS A 137 -8.73 6.72 -16.30
C HIS A 137 -7.49 6.36 -17.14
N ASP A 138 -7.31 5.08 -17.52
CA ASP A 138 -6.21 4.60 -18.38
C ASP A 138 -4.81 4.96 -17.83
N LEU A 139 -4.62 4.82 -16.51
CA LEU A 139 -3.36 5.12 -15.80
C LEU A 139 -2.63 3.89 -15.26
N THR A 140 -3.13 2.69 -15.56
CA THR A 140 -2.63 1.42 -15.02
C THR A 140 -1.19 1.07 -15.42
N ASP A 141 -0.76 1.56 -16.59
CA ASP A 141 0.59 1.32 -17.11
C ASP A 141 1.63 2.31 -16.55
N VAL A 142 1.16 3.37 -15.85
CA VAL A 142 2.01 4.46 -15.36
C VAL A 142 2.20 4.40 -13.85
N PHE A 143 1.16 4.03 -13.12
CA PHE A 143 1.13 4.10 -11.67
C PHE A 143 1.15 2.73 -11.00
N LYS A 144 1.79 2.70 -9.84
CA LYS A 144 1.65 1.68 -8.79
C LYS A 144 1.20 2.36 -7.50
N LEU A 145 1.18 1.61 -6.40
CA LEU A 145 0.81 2.13 -5.08
C LEU A 145 2.02 2.12 -4.14
N ASN A 146 2.10 3.18 -3.32
CA ASN A 146 2.89 3.22 -2.10
C ASN A 146 1.92 3.03 -0.94
N LEU A 147 1.99 1.93 -0.24
CA LEU A 147 1.02 1.60 0.81
C LEU A 147 1.60 1.86 2.18
N GLU A 148 0.80 2.48 3.03
CA GLU A 148 1.19 2.86 4.38
C GLU A 148 0.38 2.12 5.45
N GLY A 149 1.08 1.65 6.49
CA GLY A 149 0.47 0.88 7.57
C GLY A 149 -0.57 1.67 8.36
N ASN A 150 -0.27 2.92 8.74
CA ASN A 150 -1.23 3.74 9.47
C ASN A 150 -2.42 4.14 8.58
N HIS A 151 -2.21 4.44 7.30
CA HIS A 151 -3.29 4.76 6.37
C HIS A 151 -4.27 3.58 6.21
N ALA A 152 -3.77 2.35 6.14
CA ALA A 152 -4.60 1.15 6.14
C ALA A 152 -5.50 1.09 7.39
N ASN A 153 -4.93 1.32 8.58
CA ASN A 153 -5.70 1.35 9.83
C ASN A 153 -6.79 2.44 9.81
N LEU A 154 -6.49 3.61 9.28
CA LEU A 154 -7.46 4.71 9.14
C LEU A 154 -8.60 4.37 8.17
N ALA A 155 -8.33 3.54 7.17
CA ALA A 155 -9.33 3.03 6.22
C ALA A 155 -10.17 1.87 6.82
N GLY A 156 -9.82 1.36 8.00
CA GLY A 156 -10.48 0.24 8.65
C GLY A 156 -9.97 -1.12 8.18
N HIS A 157 -8.80 -1.17 7.56
CA HIS A 157 -8.14 -2.38 7.06
C HIS A 157 -6.93 -2.76 7.90
N THR A 158 -6.48 -4.01 7.77
CA THR A 158 -5.13 -4.38 8.18
C THR A 158 -4.14 -3.96 7.10
N TYR A 159 -2.90 -3.72 7.46
CA TYR A 159 -1.88 -3.41 6.48
C TYR A 159 -1.67 -4.57 5.50
N GLN A 160 -1.73 -5.81 6.00
CA GLN A 160 -1.71 -7.02 5.16
C GLN A 160 -2.80 -7.00 4.07
N HIS A 161 -4.03 -6.54 4.40
CA HIS A 161 -5.14 -6.46 3.44
C HIS A 161 -4.80 -5.56 2.26
N GLU A 162 -4.34 -4.34 2.54
CA GLU A 162 -3.99 -3.35 1.53
C GLU A 162 -2.88 -3.88 0.59
N ILE A 163 -1.83 -4.49 1.18
CA ILE A 163 -0.72 -5.06 0.40
C ILE A 163 -1.22 -6.22 -0.47
N ARG A 164 -2.07 -7.09 0.05
CA ARG A 164 -2.63 -8.21 -0.72
C ARG A 164 -3.47 -7.73 -1.89
N VAL A 165 -4.36 -6.77 -1.68
CA VAL A 165 -5.17 -6.17 -2.75
C VAL A 165 -4.29 -5.61 -3.87
N ALA A 166 -3.26 -4.86 -3.52
CA ALA A 166 -2.33 -4.31 -4.49
C ALA A 166 -1.50 -5.39 -5.19
N ARG A 167 -0.99 -6.38 -4.45
CA ARG A 167 -0.22 -7.49 -4.97
C ARG A 167 -1.02 -8.31 -5.99
N GLU A 168 -2.21 -8.77 -5.62
CA GLU A 168 -3.05 -9.60 -6.49
C GLU A 168 -3.57 -8.84 -7.72
N SER A 169 -3.68 -7.53 -7.61
CA SER A 169 -4.03 -6.66 -8.73
C SER A 169 -2.83 -6.19 -9.57
N GLY A 170 -1.59 -6.51 -9.16
CA GLY A 170 -0.36 -6.12 -9.85
C GLY A 170 0.06 -4.67 -9.64
N PHE A 171 -0.40 -4.02 -8.56
CA PHE A 171 -0.14 -2.61 -8.26
C PHE A 171 0.79 -2.35 -7.09
N LEU A 172 1.36 -3.37 -6.45
CA LEU A 172 2.33 -3.17 -5.37
C LEU A 172 3.59 -2.51 -5.91
N GLY A 173 3.94 -1.33 -5.41
CA GLY A 173 5.07 -0.52 -5.88
C GLY A 173 6.07 -0.19 -4.80
N SER A 174 5.63 0.25 -3.63
CA SER A 174 6.47 0.59 -2.48
C SER A 174 5.65 0.52 -1.19
N LEU A 175 6.32 0.57 -0.04
CA LEU A 175 5.68 0.53 1.27
C LEU A 175 6.22 1.64 2.17
N ASP A 176 5.30 2.35 2.85
CA ASP A 176 5.60 3.16 4.01
C ASP A 176 5.27 2.34 5.27
N ALA A 177 6.34 1.77 5.82
CA ALA A 177 6.33 0.66 6.75
C ALA A 177 6.21 1.14 8.21
N ASN A 178 5.33 2.11 8.47
CA ASN A 178 4.98 2.57 9.80
C ASN A 178 3.83 1.76 10.40
N GLN A 179 3.41 2.15 11.57
CA GLN A 179 2.21 1.65 12.24
C GLN A 179 1.41 2.77 12.89
N GLY A 180 0.13 2.49 13.15
CA GLY A 180 -0.75 3.37 13.91
C GLY A 180 -1.53 2.61 14.96
N ASP A 181 -2.14 3.34 15.90
CA ASP A 181 -3.07 2.78 16.86
C ASP A 181 -4.46 2.64 16.23
N LYS A 182 -4.98 1.42 16.21
CA LYS A 182 -6.26 1.08 15.57
C LYS A 182 -7.48 1.75 16.22
N LEU A 183 -7.34 2.30 17.42
CA LEU A 183 -8.44 2.92 18.19
C LEU A 183 -8.43 4.44 18.09
N ILE A 184 -7.30 5.08 17.91
CA ILE A 184 -7.15 6.53 18.00
C ILE A 184 -7.76 7.27 16.81
N GLY A 185 -7.63 6.71 15.61
CA GLY A 185 -8.32 7.24 14.43
C GLY A 185 -7.70 8.49 13.80
N TRP A 186 -6.42 8.75 14.04
CA TRP A 186 -5.61 9.72 13.30
C TRP A 186 -4.27 9.12 12.89
N ASP A 187 -3.56 9.82 12.04
CA ASP A 187 -2.26 9.41 11.55
C ASP A 187 -1.17 9.64 12.61
N MET A 188 -0.61 8.56 13.10
CA MET A 188 0.37 8.61 14.18
C MET A 188 1.82 8.57 13.70
N ASP A 189 2.07 8.03 12.51
CA ASP A 189 3.41 7.85 11.93
C ASP A 189 4.40 7.22 12.94
N GLU A 190 4.01 6.12 13.56
CA GLU A 190 4.87 5.43 14.52
C GLU A 190 5.83 4.48 13.83
N PHE A 191 7.06 4.39 14.36
CA PHE A 191 7.97 3.32 13.96
C PHE A 191 7.38 1.95 14.32
N PRO A 192 7.50 0.94 13.44
CA PRO A 192 6.89 -0.37 13.65
C PRO A 192 7.50 -1.11 14.84
N THR A 193 6.62 -1.71 15.65
CA THR A 193 6.96 -2.54 16.81
C THR A 193 6.10 -3.79 16.92
N ASP A 194 5.01 -3.89 16.14
CA ASP A 194 4.12 -5.06 16.11
C ASP A 194 4.72 -6.15 15.21
N LEU A 195 5.36 -7.13 15.83
CA LEU A 195 6.01 -8.21 15.12
C LEU A 195 5.02 -9.11 14.36
N TYR A 196 3.83 -9.34 14.89
CA TYR A 196 2.82 -10.14 14.20
C TYR A 196 2.36 -9.47 12.90
N GLU A 197 2.17 -8.16 12.93
CA GLU A 197 1.80 -7.38 11.74
C GLU A 197 2.94 -7.37 10.72
N THR A 198 4.20 -7.18 11.17
CA THR A 198 5.35 -7.17 10.24
C THR A 198 5.60 -8.54 9.61
N VAL A 199 5.33 -9.66 10.31
CA VAL A 199 5.35 -11.01 9.71
C VAL A 199 4.32 -11.10 8.58
N ALA A 200 3.09 -10.62 8.83
CA ALA A 200 2.04 -10.65 7.80
C ALA A 200 2.38 -9.77 6.59
N VAL A 201 2.97 -8.59 6.81
CA VAL A 201 3.45 -7.71 5.73
C VAL A 201 4.56 -8.38 4.93
N MET A 202 5.58 -8.92 5.59
CA MET A 202 6.72 -9.55 4.91
C MET A 202 6.30 -10.84 4.20
N TRP A 203 5.29 -11.54 4.69
CA TRP A 203 4.66 -12.65 3.96
C TRP A 203 4.12 -12.18 2.60
N GLU A 204 3.35 -11.08 2.56
CA GLU A 204 2.83 -10.55 1.29
C GLU A 204 3.94 -10.10 0.34
N VAL A 205 5.02 -9.52 0.87
CA VAL A 205 6.20 -9.13 0.08
C VAL A 205 6.88 -10.36 -0.53
N LEU A 206 7.06 -11.43 0.23
CA LEU A 206 7.62 -12.68 -0.28
C LEU A 206 6.72 -13.31 -1.36
N GLN A 207 5.40 -13.29 -1.16
CA GLN A 207 4.45 -13.80 -2.17
C GLN A 207 4.41 -12.94 -3.45
N ALA A 208 4.78 -11.67 -3.37
CA ALA A 208 4.96 -10.80 -4.53
C ALA A 208 6.28 -11.07 -5.28
N GLY A 209 7.20 -11.80 -4.67
CA GLY A 209 8.57 -12.00 -5.16
C GLY A 209 9.50 -10.81 -4.88
N SER A 210 8.97 -9.62 -4.72
CA SER A 210 9.67 -8.38 -4.31
C SER A 210 8.68 -7.22 -4.22
N ILE A 211 9.18 -6.05 -3.79
CA ILE A 211 8.42 -4.77 -3.87
C ILE A 211 8.65 -4.11 -5.25
N GLY A 212 9.05 -4.90 -6.26
CA GLY A 212 9.47 -4.40 -7.56
C GLY A 212 10.91 -3.86 -7.57
N PRO A 213 11.44 -3.52 -8.75
CA PRO A 213 12.84 -3.10 -8.89
C PRO A 213 13.11 -1.70 -8.30
N HIS A 214 12.08 -0.89 -8.10
CA HIS A 214 12.17 0.51 -7.66
C HIS A 214 11.60 0.74 -6.26
N GLY A 215 10.82 -0.19 -5.72
CA GLY A 215 10.19 -0.06 -4.41
C GLY A 215 11.17 -0.25 -3.24
N GLY A 216 10.71 0.10 -2.06
CA GLY A 216 11.46 -0.06 -0.82
C GLY A 216 10.55 -0.03 0.40
N LEU A 217 11.17 -0.26 1.56
CA LEU A 217 10.56 -0.06 2.87
C LEU A 217 11.03 1.31 3.39
N ASN A 218 10.25 2.35 3.15
CA ASN A 218 10.37 3.61 3.84
C ASN A 218 9.54 3.54 5.12
N PHE A 219 9.89 4.25 6.20
CA PHE A 219 9.04 4.24 7.39
C PHE A 219 7.94 5.29 7.33
N ASP A 220 8.21 6.43 6.71
CA ASP A 220 7.38 7.63 6.86
C ASP A 220 6.91 7.84 8.31
N ALA A 221 7.87 7.79 9.22
CA ALA A 221 7.64 7.79 10.64
C ALA A 221 8.52 8.81 11.36
N LYS A 222 8.07 9.20 12.55
CA LYS A 222 8.80 10.15 13.40
C LYS A 222 8.75 9.73 14.86
N PRO A 223 9.81 10.00 15.64
CA PRO A 223 9.80 9.78 17.08
C PRO A 223 8.64 10.57 17.74
N ARG A 224 8.08 9.99 18.79
CA ARG A 224 7.03 10.66 19.58
C ARG A 224 7.58 11.88 20.30
N ARG A 225 6.71 12.79 20.68
CA ARG A 225 7.11 14.05 21.39
C ARG A 225 7.88 13.83 22.68
N THR A 226 7.73 12.66 23.29
CA THR A 226 8.45 12.26 24.51
C THR A 226 9.84 11.69 24.23
N SER A 227 10.18 11.43 22.96
CA SER A 227 11.47 10.94 22.49
C SER A 227 12.15 12.07 21.73
N PHE A 228 12.89 12.93 22.43
CA PHE A 228 13.40 14.18 21.87
C PHE A 228 14.92 14.33 21.92
N TYR A 229 15.65 13.31 22.32
CA TYR A 229 17.11 13.29 22.20
C TYR A 229 17.51 12.88 20.76
N GLU A 230 18.67 13.35 20.32
CA GLU A 230 19.18 13.01 18.98
C GLU A 230 19.33 11.49 18.79
N GLU A 231 19.71 10.77 19.83
CA GLU A 231 19.84 9.31 19.80
C GLU A 231 18.49 8.59 19.61
N ASP A 232 17.38 9.18 20.04
CA ASP A 232 16.04 8.58 19.88
C ASP A 232 15.70 8.42 18.41
N LEU A 233 16.12 9.35 17.54
CA LEU A 233 15.92 9.25 16.11
C LEU A 233 16.62 8.02 15.52
N PHE A 234 17.88 7.79 15.89
CA PHE A 234 18.63 6.62 15.42
C PHE A 234 18.06 5.32 15.99
N ARG A 235 17.74 5.30 17.27
CA ARG A 235 17.17 4.12 17.95
C ARG A 235 15.82 3.72 17.36
N SER A 236 14.96 4.70 17.03
CA SER A 236 13.67 4.44 16.41
C SER A 236 13.82 3.78 15.04
N HIS A 237 14.73 4.28 14.20
CA HIS A 237 15.01 3.67 12.91
C HIS A 237 15.60 2.28 13.03
N ILE A 238 16.57 2.07 13.94
CA ILE A 238 17.15 0.75 14.18
C ILE A 238 16.07 -0.23 14.64
N ALA A 239 15.27 0.14 15.64
CA ALA A 239 14.20 -0.71 16.14
C ALA A 239 13.17 -1.08 15.05
N GLY A 240 12.80 -0.12 14.19
CA GLY A 240 11.91 -0.39 13.06
C GLY A 240 12.53 -1.36 12.05
N MET A 241 13.80 -1.17 11.70
CA MET A 241 14.53 -2.08 10.81
C MET A 241 14.65 -3.49 11.40
N ASP A 242 14.99 -3.60 12.69
CA ASP A 242 15.09 -4.89 13.39
C ASP A 242 13.72 -5.60 13.42
N THR A 243 12.62 -4.85 13.65
CA THR A 243 11.27 -5.41 13.65
C THR A 243 10.90 -5.99 12.27
N TYR A 244 11.20 -5.27 11.19
CA TYR A 244 10.95 -5.78 9.83
C TYR A 244 11.90 -6.90 9.43
N ALA A 245 13.15 -6.86 9.85
CA ALA A 245 14.10 -7.95 9.63
C ALA A 245 13.65 -9.24 10.34
N ALA A 246 13.19 -9.12 11.59
CA ALA A 246 12.62 -10.24 12.34
C ALA A 246 11.35 -10.76 11.65
N GLY A 247 10.45 -9.86 11.22
CA GLY A 247 9.26 -10.23 10.44
C GLY A 247 9.59 -11.01 9.16
N LEU A 248 10.63 -10.60 8.44
CA LEU A 248 11.09 -11.29 7.24
C LEU A 248 11.63 -12.68 7.53
N LEU A 249 12.46 -12.83 8.58
CA LEU A 249 13.00 -14.14 8.97
C LEU A 249 11.87 -15.14 9.30
N VAL A 250 10.86 -14.69 10.05
CA VAL A 250 9.70 -15.53 10.40
C VAL A 250 8.89 -15.88 9.16
N ALA A 251 8.57 -14.89 8.31
CA ALA A 251 7.80 -15.11 7.09
C ALA A 251 8.53 -16.05 6.11
N ASP A 252 9.84 -15.92 5.99
CA ASP A 252 10.66 -16.82 5.17
C ASP A 252 10.66 -18.26 5.72
N LYS A 253 10.76 -18.44 7.02
CA LYS A 253 10.64 -19.75 7.67
C LYS A 253 9.29 -20.40 7.39
N MET A 254 8.20 -19.64 7.55
CA MET A 254 6.84 -20.12 7.22
C MET A 254 6.71 -20.50 5.74
N ASN A 255 7.36 -19.74 4.85
CA ASN A 255 7.35 -19.99 3.42
C ASN A 255 8.16 -21.25 3.06
N GLN A 256 9.32 -21.45 3.67
CA GLN A 256 10.16 -22.65 3.46
C GLN A 256 9.46 -23.92 3.96
N ASP A 257 8.78 -23.86 5.09
CA ASP A 257 8.05 -24.98 5.68
C ASP A 257 6.73 -25.29 4.93
N GLY A 258 6.28 -24.42 4.02
CA GLY A 258 5.06 -24.61 3.23
C GLY A 258 3.75 -24.42 4.04
N PHE A 259 3.83 -23.91 5.27
CA PHE A 259 2.70 -23.88 6.21
C PHE A 259 1.45 -23.22 5.65
N ILE A 260 1.57 -22.02 5.06
CA ILE A 260 0.41 -21.30 4.51
C ILE A 260 -0.05 -21.93 3.19
N GLN A 261 0.89 -22.42 2.37
CA GLN A 261 0.59 -23.11 1.11
C GLN A 261 -0.27 -24.37 1.38
N ASP A 262 0.09 -25.15 2.39
CA ASP A 262 -0.64 -26.36 2.76
C ASP A 262 -2.05 -26.02 3.29
N LEU A 263 -2.19 -24.96 4.11
CA LEU A 263 -3.49 -24.48 4.55
C LEU A 263 -4.39 -24.08 3.38
N MET A 264 -3.83 -23.35 2.41
CA MET A 264 -4.57 -22.91 1.22
C MET A 264 -4.96 -24.11 0.34
N ALA A 265 -4.04 -25.05 0.11
CA ALA A 265 -4.31 -26.27 -0.65
C ALA A 265 -5.41 -27.12 0.01
N GLU A 266 -5.36 -27.31 1.32
CA GLU A 266 -6.41 -28.03 2.04
C GLU A 266 -7.76 -27.31 1.95
N ARG A 267 -7.78 -26.00 2.19
CA ARG A 267 -9.00 -25.16 2.21
C ARG A 267 -9.76 -25.24 0.89
N TYR A 268 -9.06 -25.18 -0.23
CA TYR A 268 -9.65 -25.12 -1.56
C TYR A 268 -9.64 -26.46 -2.31
N SER A 269 -9.23 -27.54 -1.66
CA SER A 269 -9.11 -28.89 -2.27
C SER A 269 -10.38 -29.40 -2.95
N SER A 270 -11.56 -28.91 -2.58
CA SER A 270 -12.83 -29.28 -3.23
C SER A 270 -12.96 -28.74 -4.68
N TYR A 271 -12.11 -27.79 -5.06
CA TYR A 271 -12.06 -27.23 -6.41
C TYR A 271 -11.07 -27.95 -7.33
N ASP A 272 -10.28 -28.90 -6.80
CA ASP A 272 -9.32 -29.65 -7.61
C ASP A 272 -9.97 -30.72 -8.52
N SER A 273 -11.25 -31.04 -8.27
CA SER A 273 -11.96 -32.11 -9.00
C SER A 273 -13.49 -31.92 -8.99
N GLY A 274 -14.16 -32.69 -9.89
CA GLY A 274 -15.62 -32.71 -9.94
C GLY A 274 -16.22 -31.34 -10.22
N ILE A 275 -17.35 -31.04 -9.59
CA ILE A 275 -18.07 -29.78 -9.78
C ILE A 275 -17.23 -28.54 -9.43
N GLY A 276 -16.33 -28.63 -8.44
CA GLY A 276 -15.45 -27.55 -8.07
C GLY A 276 -14.52 -27.17 -9.23
N LYS A 277 -13.91 -28.14 -9.87
CA LYS A 277 -13.06 -27.92 -11.07
C LYS A 277 -13.87 -27.32 -12.22
N ASP A 278 -15.09 -27.84 -12.44
CA ASP A 278 -15.94 -27.32 -13.51
C ASP A 278 -16.37 -25.86 -13.26
N ILE A 279 -16.53 -25.46 -11.98
CA ILE A 279 -16.78 -24.06 -11.57
C ILE A 279 -15.58 -23.18 -11.92
N ASP A 280 -14.38 -23.57 -11.51
CA ASP A 280 -13.15 -22.79 -11.75
C ASP A 280 -12.83 -22.64 -13.24
N GLU A 281 -13.13 -23.65 -14.03
CA GLU A 281 -12.97 -23.64 -15.49
C GLU A 281 -14.11 -22.89 -16.24
N GLY A 282 -15.15 -22.44 -15.51
CA GLY A 282 -16.30 -21.76 -16.10
C GLY A 282 -17.21 -22.66 -16.97
N ASN A 283 -17.19 -23.96 -16.72
CA ASN A 283 -17.91 -24.98 -17.51
C ASN A 283 -19.32 -25.28 -17.00
N VAL A 284 -19.81 -24.53 -16.01
CA VAL A 284 -21.13 -24.76 -15.38
C VAL A 284 -22.05 -23.58 -15.56
N THR A 285 -23.36 -23.88 -15.64
CA THR A 285 -24.44 -22.91 -15.60
C THR A 285 -25.16 -22.97 -14.24
N LEU A 286 -26.03 -22.00 -13.97
CA LEU A 286 -26.89 -22.05 -12.77
C LEU A 286 -27.80 -23.26 -12.74
N ALA A 287 -28.24 -23.77 -13.93
CA ALA A 287 -29.05 -24.98 -14.02
C ALA A 287 -28.25 -26.23 -13.63
N ASP A 288 -26.97 -26.31 -14.01
CA ASP A 288 -26.10 -27.41 -13.60
C ASP A 288 -25.83 -27.40 -12.08
N LEU A 289 -25.62 -26.21 -11.52
CA LEU A 289 -25.45 -26.03 -10.07
C LEU A 289 -26.72 -26.38 -9.30
N GLU A 290 -27.89 -26.00 -9.79
CA GLU A 290 -29.18 -26.39 -9.23
C GLU A 290 -29.35 -27.93 -9.26
N ALA A 291 -29.18 -28.55 -10.40
CA ALA A 291 -29.27 -30.01 -10.54
C ALA A 291 -28.33 -30.73 -9.60
N TYR A 292 -27.05 -30.29 -9.50
CA TYR A 292 -26.06 -30.85 -8.59
C TYR A 292 -26.47 -30.72 -7.12
N SER A 293 -27.03 -29.57 -6.72
CA SER A 293 -27.37 -29.30 -5.33
C SER A 293 -28.67 -29.99 -4.87
N LEU A 294 -29.66 -30.15 -5.78
CA LEU A 294 -30.93 -30.80 -5.48
C LEU A 294 -30.77 -32.32 -5.23
N ASP A 295 -29.77 -32.92 -5.82
CA ASP A 295 -29.48 -34.34 -5.63
C ASP A 295 -28.75 -34.64 -4.30
N LYS A 296 -28.34 -33.61 -3.55
CA LYS A 296 -27.62 -33.78 -2.28
C LYS A 296 -28.49 -33.50 -1.06
N PRO A 297 -28.51 -34.40 -0.06
CA PRO A 297 -29.18 -34.12 1.21
C PRO A 297 -28.47 -32.97 1.95
N GLN A 298 -29.25 -32.19 2.70
CA GLN A 298 -28.73 -31.08 3.51
C GLN A 298 -27.59 -31.48 4.45
N SER A 299 -27.63 -32.72 4.98
CA SER A 299 -26.58 -33.27 5.83
C SER A 299 -25.23 -33.40 5.12
N GLU A 300 -25.21 -33.71 3.83
CA GLU A 300 -23.97 -33.75 3.04
C GLU A 300 -23.42 -32.36 2.77
N LEU A 301 -24.30 -31.39 2.46
CA LEU A 301 -23.89 -30.01 2.24
C LEU A 301 -23.29 -29.38 3.50
N ILE A 302 -23.91 -29.67 4.67
CA ILE A 302 -23.37 -29.24 5.97
C ILE A 302 -22.03 -29.90 6.26
N ALA A 303 -21.91 -31.21 6.00
CA ALA A 303 -20.68 -31.98 6.24
C ALA A 303 -19.54 -31.61 5.29
N ALA A 304 -19.85 -31.01 4.11
CA ALA A 304 -18.84 -30.49 3.19
C ALA A 304 -18.14 -29.25 3.75
N THR A 305 -18.79 -28.52 4.67
CA THR A 305 -18.20 -27.34 5.30
C THR A 305 -17.15 -27.78 6.32
N LYS A 306 -15.91 -27.31 6.14
CA LYS A 306 -14.78 -27.60 7.04
C LYS A 306 -14.50 -26.40 7.94
N SER A 307 -13.85 -26.65 9.08
CA SER A 307 -13.35 -25.59 9.96
C SER A 307 -12.14 -24.89 9.35
N ASP A 308 -12.06 -23.57 9.50
CA ASP A 308 -10.89 -22.77 9.10
C ASP A 308 -9.76 -22.81 10.14
N HIS A 309 -9.97 -23.44 11.28
CA HIS A 309 -9.00 -23.56 12.38
C HIS A 309 -8.36 -22.23 12.80
N LEU A 310 -9.11 -21.12 12.73
CA LEU A 310 -8.61 -19.74 12.85
C LEU A 310 -7.69 -19.53 14.07
N GLU A 311 -8.12 -20.03 15.25
CA GLU A 311 -7.35 -19.87 16.48
C GLU A 311 -6.05 -20.67 16.44
N SER A 312 -6.08 -21.89 15.91
CA SER A 312 -4.89 -22.73 15.74
C SER A 312 -3.91 -22.14 14.75
N VAL A 313 -4.40 -21.60 13.62
CA VAL A 313 -3.55 -20.91 12.62
C VAL A 313 -2.83 -19.72 13.26
N LYS A 314 -3.56 -18.86 13.98
CA LYS A 314 -2.96 -17.72 14.67
C LYS A 314 -1.95 -18.13 15.74
N ALA A 315 -2.25 -19.20 16.51
CA ALA A 315 -1.33 -19.76 17.50
C ALA A 315 -0.06 -20.32 16.84
N THR A 316 -0.19 -20.99 15.70
CA THR A 316 0.95 -21.52 14.96
C THR A 316 1.85 -20.38 14.43
N ILE A 317 1.29 -19.27 13.92
CA ILE A 317 2.07 -18.09 13.53
C ILE A 317 2.85 -17.55 14.74
N ASN A 318 2.23 -17.46 15.93
CA ASN A 318 2.94 -17.05 17.14
C ASN A 318 4.08 -18.02 17.51
N ASN A 319 3.91 -19.34 17.30
CA ASN A 319 4.98 -20.31 17.53
C ASN A 319 6.14 -20.08 16.55
N TYR A 320 5.87 -19.83 15.26
CA TYR A 320 6.91 -19.46 14.30
C TYR A 320 7.68 -18.21 14.71
N ILE A 321 7.01 -17.20 15.28
CA ILE A 321 7.67 -16.00 15.81
C ILE A 321 8.62 -16.36 16.95
N ILE A 322 8.17 -17.19 17.90
CA ILE A 322 8.97 -17.60 19.05
C ILE A 322 10.17 -18.45 18.60
N ASP A 323 9.93 -19.42 17.75
CA ASP A 323 10.95 -20.41 17.33
C ASP A 323 12.01 -19.74 16.45
N ALA A 324 11.61 -18.98 15.43
CA ALA A 324 12.55 -18.32 14.53
C ALA A 324 13.47 -17.31 15.24
N LEU A 325 12.96 -16.59 16.25
CA LEU A 325 13.76 -15.63 16.99
C LEU A 325 14.64 -16.31 18.06
N SER A 326 14.32 -17.52 18.51
CA SER A 326 15.16 -18.27 19.44
C SER A 326 16.38 -18.90 18.77
N GLU A 327 16.37 -19.03 17.44
CA GLU A 327 17.49 -19.56 16.64
C GLU A 327 18.51 -18.48 16.24
N VAL A 328 18.22 -17.19 16.48
CA VAL A 328 19.13 -16.07 16.21
C VAL A 328 20.05 -15.88 17.42
N GLU A 329 21.29 -16.41 17.34
CA GLU A 329 22.36 -16.17 18.32
C GLU A 329 23.08 -14.82 18.08
#